data_f266c2326f6599030d8850e4fd040bdb
#
_entry.id   f266c2326f6599030d8850e4fd040bdb
#
_cell.length_a   1.000
_cell.length_b   1.000
_cell.length_c   1.000
_cell.angle_alpha   90.00
_cell.angle_beta   90.00
_cell.angle_gamma   90.00
#
_symmetry.space_group_name_H-M   'P 1'
#
loop_
_entity.id
_entity.type
_entity.pdbx_description
1 polymer ?
#
loop_
_entity_poly.entity_id
_entity_poly.type
_entity_poly.pdbx_seq_one_letter_code
_entity_poly.pdbx_strand_id
1 'polypeptide(L)'
;MTLLAKRQERSIVPRMYYITTAIDYTNGPPHIGHAYEKVLADVLARWHRMKGEEVYFLTGVDQHGQKVQQTAEKLGITPQEHVNNITGQFLALWDRLGISNDGWASTTDPRHKACVQKILTDLKDKGQLYKKSYKGFYSVRQEQFLTDKERDAEGNFGPEWGEVVELEEENWYFRLTDHVEWMKQFVEKSSDFVLPSFRKTEVLNAIDFDSDLCISRPKSRLSWGIEF
;
A
#
# COMPACT_ATOMS: atom_id res chain seq x y z
N MET A 1 -31.54 -23.99 46.19
CA MET A 1 -30.17 -24.24 45.67
C MET A 1 -29.95 -23.35 44.47
N THR A 2 -29.25 -22.24 44.67
CA THR A 2 -29.09 -21.16 43.73
C THR A 2 -27.83 -21.40 42.91
N LEU A 3 -27.97 -21.69 41.62
CA LEU A 3 -26.86 -21.76 40.65
C LEU A 3 -26.44 -20.33 40.32
N LEU A 4 -25.45 -19.81 41.02
CA LEU A 4 -24.72 -18.61 40.67
C LEU A 4 -23.87 -18.94 39.40
N ALA A 5 -24.35 -18.47 38.27
CA ALA A 5 -23.58 -18.48 37.06
C ALA A 5 -22.29 -17.65 37.27
N LYS A 6 -21.14 -18.29 37.30
CA LYS A 6 -19.83 -17.62 37.24
C LYS A 6 -19.76 -16.87 35.92
N ARG A 7 -19.99 -15.57 35.97
CA ARG A 7 -19.56 -14.66 34.91
C ARG A 7 -18.06 -14.79 34.82
N GLN A 8 -17.58 -15.42 33.75
CA GLN A 8 -16.17 -15.38 33.35
C GLN A 8 -15.84 -13.92 33.08
N GLU A 9 -15.14 -13.28 34.00
CA GLU A 9 -14.52 -11.98 33.75
C GLU A 9 -13.54 -12.16 32.57
N ARG A 10 -14.01 -11.82 31.38
CA ARG A 10 -13.09 -11.58 30.26
C ARG A 10 -12.24 -10.41 30.70
N SER A 11 -10.96 -10.63 30.90
CA SER A 11 -9.98 -9.57 31.08
C SER A 11 -10.19 -8.57 29.91
N ILE A 12 -10.75 -7.40 30.23
CA ILE A 12 -10.89 -6.32 29.28
C ILE A 12 -9.48 -5.76 29.11
N VAL A 13 -8.71 -6.35 28.21
CA VAL A 13 -7.56 -5.64 27.65
C VAL A 13 -8.17 -4.42 26.95
N PRO A 14 -7.81 -3.19 27.32
CA PRO A 14 -8.30 -2.00 26.63
C PRO A 14 -8.01 -2.18 25.15
N ARG A 15 -9.06 -2.30 24.33
CA ARG A 15 -8.87 -2.39 22.87
C ARG A 15 -8.66 -0.97 22.37
N MET A 16 -7.41 -0.67 22.00
CA MET A 16 -7.09 0.54 21.26
C MET A 16 -7.84 0.51 19.90
N TYR A 17 -8.55 1.60 19.60
CA TYR A 17 -9.08 1.80 18.25
C TYR A 17 -7.92 2.23 17.34
N TYR A 18 -7.54 1.36 16.43
CA TYR A 18 -6.45 1.62 15.47
C TYR A 18 -7.04 1.94 14.11
N ILE A 19 -6.71 3.12 13.58
CA ILE A 19 -7.17 3.55 12.26
C ILE A 19 -5.98 4.00 11.42
N THR A 20 -5.98 3.59 10.15
CA THR A 20 -4.99 4.00 9.16
C THR A 20 -5.67 4.60 7.94
N THR A 21 -4.94 5.42 7.20
CA THR A 21 -5.27 5.82 5.83
C THR A 21 -4.29 5.16 4.86
N ALA A 22 -4.55 5.31 3.56
CA ALA A 22 -3.48 5.15 2.59
C ALA A 22 -2.34 6.12 2.91
N ILE A 23 -1.09 5.72 2.63
CA ILE A 23 0.06 6.61 2.62
C ILE A 23 0.15 7.29 1.26
N ASP A 24 0.27 8.62 1.25
CA ASP A 24 0.15 9.40 0.02
C ASP A 24 1.41 9.32 -0.84
N TYR A 25 1.25 9.08 -2.15
CA TYR A 25 2.37 8.97 -3.07
C TYR A 25 2.95 10.36 -3.39
N THR A 26 4.25 10.53 -3.12
CA THR A 26 4.94 11.82 -3.20
C THR A 26 5.43 12.18 -4.62
N ASN A 27 4.69 11.80 -5.65
CA ASN A 27 4.99 12.15 -7.04
C ASN A 27 4.50 13.57 -7.42
N GLY A 28 3.65 14.19 -6.60
CA GLY A 28 3.10 15.53 -6.81
C GLY A 28 2.46 16.12 -5.56
N PRO A 29 2.01 17.38 -5.63
CA PRO A 29 1.43 18.08 -4.49
C PRO A 29 0.11 17.45 -4.03
N PRO A 30 -0.30 17.68 -2.75
CA PRO A 30 -1.58 17.21 -2.25
C PRO A 30 -2.77 17.82 -3.01
N HIS A 31 -3.87 17.06 -3.11
CA HIS A 31 -5.12 17.48 -3.71
C HIS A 31 -6.32 17.09 -2.85
N ILE A 32 -7.53 17.49 -3.27
CA ILE A 32 -8.77 17.28 -2.50
C ILE A 32 -9.04 15.81 -2.17
N GLY A 33 -8.65 14.86 -3.02
CA GLY A 33 -8.81 13.43 -2.77
C GLY A 33 -8.03 12.96 -1.54
N HIS A 34 -6.77 13.41 -1.41
CA HIS A 34 -5.97 13.14 -0.21
C HIS A 34 -6.61 13.74 1.05
N ALA A 35 -7.07 15.00 0.96
CA ALA A 35 -7.71 15.68 2.08
C ALA A 35 -9.00 14.96 2.52
N TYR A 36 -9.82 14.51 1.58
CA TYR A 36 -11.07 13.80 1.87
C TYR A 36 -10.84 12.56 2.73
N GLU A 37 -9.89 11.72 2.36
CA GLU A 37 -9.57 10.49 3.10
C GLU A 37 -9.09 10.80 4.52
N LYS A 38 -8.16 11.77 4.67
CA LYS A 38 -7.61 12.14 5.97
C LYS A 38 -8.65 12.75 6.90
N VAL A 39 -9.51 13.62 6.37
CA VAL A 39 -10.64 14.19 7.15
C VAL A 39 -11.60 13.10 7.59
N LEU A 40 -11.93 12.13 6.72
CA LEU A 40 -12.82 11.03 7.09
C LEU A 40 -12.23 10.19 8.23
N ALA A 41 -10.95 9.83 8.14
CA ALA A 41 -10.26 9.08 9.19
C ALA A 41 -10.16 9.89 10.50
N ASP A 42 -9.89 11.19 10.41
CA ASP A 42 -9.81 12.09 11.57
C ASP A 42 -11.15 12.23 12.29
N VAL A 43 -12.26 12.31 11.56
CA VAL A 43 -13.62 12.31 12.16
C VAL A 43 -13.86 11.04 12.95
N LEU A 44 -13.49 9.87 12.41
CA LEU A 44 -13.65 8.60 13.13
C LEU A 44 -12.73 8.53 14.36
N ALA A 45 -11.47 8.95 14.23
CA ALA A 45 -10.54 9.00 15.36
C ALA A 45 -11.04 9.89 16.49
N ARG A 46 -11.53 11.11 16.17
CA ARG A 46 -12.11 12.04 17.15
C ARG A 46 -13.36 11.48 17.79
N TRP A 47 -14.24 10.84 17.02
CA TRP A 47 -15.46 10.23 17.56
C TRP A 47 -15.14 9.15 18.60
N HIS A 48 -14.17 8.28 18.32
CA HIS A 48 -13.73 7.26 19.28
C HIS A 48 -13.07 7.88 20.54
N ARG A 49 -12.25 8.93 20.37
CA ARG A 49 -11.69 9.68 21.52
C ARG A 49 -12.77 10.33 22.39
N MET A 50 -13.82 10.89 21.76
CA MET A 50 -14.95 11.47 22.49
C MET A 50 -15.73 10.44 23.31
N LYS A 51 -15.72 9.16 22.91
CA LYS A 51 -16.28 8.04 23.68
C LYS A 51 -15.37 7.60 24.84
N GLY A 52 -14.19 8.18 24.99
CA GLY A 52 -13.21 7.78 25.99
C GLY A 52 -12.40 6.54 25.61
N GLU A 53 -12.40 6.14 24.33
CA GLU A 53 -11.60 5.02 23.83
C GLU A 53 -10.16 5.48 23.56
N GLU A 54 -9.19 4.59 23.82
CA GLU A 54 -7.82 4.80 23.40
C GLU A 54 -7.74 4.67 21.87
N VAL A 55 -7.09 5.64 21.18
CA VAL A 55 -7.05 5.71 19.71
C VAL A 55 -5.62 5.89 19.25
N TYR A 56 -5.24 5.18 18.20
CA TYR A 56 -4.02 5.44 17.44
C TYR A 56 -4.36 5.62 15.96
N PHE A 57 -4.16 6.84 15.46
CA PHE A 57 -4.39 7.20 14.06
C PHE A 57 -3.05 7.35 13.34
N LEU A 58 -2.80 6.44 12.36
CA LEU A 58 -1.59 6.44 11.54
C LEU A 58 -1.90 6.88 10.11
N THR A 59 -1.13 7.83 9.62
CA THR A 59 -1.08 8.20 8.19
C THR A 59 0.38 8.36 7.76
N GLY A 60 0.64 8.75 6.51
CA GLY A 60 2.02 8.88 6.05
C GLY A 60 2.14 9.15 4.56
N VAL A 61 3.36 8.91 4.04
CA VAL A 61 3.71 9.11 2.64
C VAL A 61 4.46 7.91 2.07
N ASP A 62 4.15 7.60 0.80
CA ASP A 62 4.91 6.68 -0.02
C ASP A 62 5.91 7.46 -0.88
N GLN A 63 7.20 7.20 -0.67
CA GLN A 63 8.28 8.05 -1.17
C GLN A 63 9.19 7.36 -2.19
N HIS A 64 9.00 6.05 -2.43
CA HIS A 64 9.75 5.32 -3.46
C HIS A 64 9.01 5.32 -4.79
N GLY A 65 9.69 4.88 -5.86
CA GLY A 65 9.09 4.65 -7.17
C GLY A 65 9.79 5.40 -8.31
N GLN A 66 9.55 4.90 -9.51
CA GLN A 66 10.20 5.40 -10.73
C GLN A 66 9.76 6.83 -11.09
N LYS A 67 8.49 7.17 -10.86
CA LYS A 67 7.98 8.52 -11.12
C LYS A 67 8.64 9.57 -10.24
N VAL A 68 8.88 9.25 -8.96
CA VAL A 68 9.60 10.12 -8.04
C VAL A 68 11.02 10.36 -8.54
N GLN A 69 11.73 9.29 -8.92
CA GLN A 69 13.08 9.40 -9.48
C GLN A 69 13.10 10.26 -10.76
N GLN A 70 12.23 9.98 -11.72
CA GLN A 70 12.16 10.73 -13.00
C GLN A 70 11.78 12.20 -12.80
N THR A 71 10.89 12.50 -11.82
CA THR A 71 10.51 13.88 -11.52
C THR A 71 11.69 14.64 -10.90
N ALA A 72 12.41 14.01 -9.97
CA ALA A 72 13.61 14.60 -9.38
C ALA A 72 14.69 14.88 -10.44
N GLU A 73 14.95 13.93 -11.34
CA GLU A 73 15.89 14.08 -12.46
C GLU A 73 15.51 15.28 -13.37
N LYS A 74 14.22 15.41 -13.73
CA LYS A 74 13.73 16.55 -14.53
C LYS A 74 13.90 17.90 -13.83
N LEU A 75 13.84 17.91 -12.50
CA LEU A 75 14.02 19.11 -11.68
C LEU A 75 15.49 19.39 -11.36
N GLY A 76 16.41 18.47 -11.68
CA GLY A 76 17.84 18.60 -11.38
C GLY A 76 18.15 18.50 -9.88
N ILE A 77 17.31 17.81 -9.09
CA ILE A 77 17.48 17.57 -7.65
C ILE A 77 17.53 16.07 -7.35
N THR A 78 17.93 15.73 -6.13
CA THR A 78 17.90 14.32 -5.69
C THR A 78 16.47 13.84 -5.42
N PRO A 79 16.16 12.52 -5.56
CA PRO A 79 14.89 11.96 -5.16
C PRO A 79 14.54 12.26 -3.70
N GLN A 80 15.53 12.26 -2.78
CA GLN A 80 15.32 12.60 -1.38
C GLN A 80 14.87 14.05 -1.19
N GLU A 81 15.47 15.00 -1.89
CA GLU A 81 15.05 16.41 -1.84
C GLU A 81 13.63 16.58 -2.38
N HIS A 82 13.31 15.92 -3.50
CA HIS A 82 11.97 15.96 -4.08
C HIS A 82 10.92 15.47 -3.08
N VAL A 83 11.09 14.26 -2.53
CA VAL A 83 10.11 13.70 -1.57
C VAL A 83 10.02 14.49 -0.28
N ASN A 84 11.12 15.09 0.20
CA ASN A 84 11.08 15.97 1.36
C ASN A 84 10.25 17.23 1.09
N ASN A 85 10.40 17.85 -0.07
CA ASN A 85 9.64 19.03 -0.48
C ASN A 85 8.14 18.71 -0.59
N ILE A 86 7.77 17.60 -1.21
CA ILE A 86 6.38 17.18 -1.33
C ILE A 86 5.79 16.77 0.02
N THR A 87 6.54 16.03 0.84
CA THR A 87 6.13 15.66 2.20
C THR A 87 5.84 16.91 3.05
N GLY A 88 6.68 17.95 2.93
CA GLY A 88 6.44 19.23 3.60
C GLY A 88 5.09 19.87 3.21
N GLN A 89 4.68 19.77 1.94
CA GLN A 89 3.39 20.27 1.48
C GLN A 89 2.22 19.45 2.06
N PHE A 90 2.34 18.12 2.15
CA PHE A 90 1.35 17.27 2.80
C PHE A 90 1.21 17.64 4.29
N LEU A 91 2.31 17.73 5.02
CA LEU A 91 2.31 18.09 6.44
C LEU A 91 1.67 19.46 6.68
N ALA A 92 2.02 20.47 5.87
CA ALA A 92 1.42 21.80 5.96
C ALA A 92 -0.10 21.79 5.70
N LEU A 93 -0.57 20.94 4.78
CA LEU A 93 -2.01 20.80 4.54
C LEU A 93 -2.72 20.10 5.71
N TRP A 94 -2.13 19.03 6.26
CA TRP A 94 -2.73 18.32 7.40
C TRP A 94 -2.79 19.20 8.64
N ASP A 95 -1.77 20.02 8.90
CA ASP A 95 -1.77 21.02 9.97
C ASP A 95 -2.90 22.04 9.78
N ARG A 96 -3.05 22.60 8.58
CA ARG A 96 -4.14 23.54 8.25
C ARG A 96 -5.53 22.94 8.39
N LEU A 97 -5.70 21.64 8.12
CA LEU A 97 -6.96 20.93 8.29
C LEU A 97 -7.18 20.43 9.72
N GLY A 98 -6.17 20.57 10.59
CA GLY A 98 -6.21 20.12 11.97
C GLY A 98 -6.31 18.60 12.10
N ILE A 99 -5.67 17.84 11.19
CA ILE A 99 -5.66 16.36 11.25
C ILE A 99 -4.93 15.91 12.51
N SER A 100 -5.58 15.09 13.31
CA SER A 100 -5.12 14.69 14.64
C SER A 100 -4.45 13.31 14.68
N ASN A 101 -3.62 13.00 13.67
CA ASN A 101 -2.88 11.74 13.63
C ASN A 101 -1.84 11.64 14.75
N ASP A 102 -1.70 10.43 15.33
CA ASP A 102 -0.74 10.12 16.39
C ASP A 102 0.60 9.64 15.80
N GLY A 103 0.56 9.01 14.63
CA GLY A 103 1.73 8.47 13.96
C GLY A 103 1.89 8.95 12.53
N TRP A 104 3.15 8.91 12.07
CA TRP A 104 3.54 9.24 10.71
C TRP A 104 4.43 8.15 10.12
N ALA A 105 4.04 7.57 8.99
CA ALA A 105 4.81 6.59 8.24
C ALA A 105 5.48 7.27 7.02
N SER A 106 6.78 7.04 6.88
CA SER A 106 7.55 7.41 5.68
C SER A 106 8.28 6.18 5.17
N THR A 107 8.14 5.83 3.91
CA THR A 107 8.77 4.62 3.38
C THR A 107 10.30 4.74 3.27
N THR A 108 10.84 5.97 3.36
CA THR A 108 12.29 6.22 3.45
C THR A 108 12.85 6.19 4.89
N ASP A 109 11.99 6.09 5.92
CA ASP A 109 12.44 5.96 7.32
C ASP A 109 13.32 4.71 7.47
N PRO A 110 14.50 4.80 8.14
CA PRO A 110 15.38 3.65 8.34
C PRO A 110 14.70 2.45 9.01
N ARG A 111 13.76 2.69 9.96
CA ARG A 111 12.99 1.63 10.61
C ARG A 111 12.07 0.90 9.63
N HIS A 112 11.42 1.66 8.73
CA HIS A 112 10.60 1.08 7.68
C HIS A 112 11.45 0.22 6.73
N LYS A 113 12.58 0.74 6.26
CA LYS A 113 13.52 -0.01 5.39
C LYS A 113 14.00 -1.29 6.04
N ALA A 114 14.42 -1.23 7.31
CA ALA A 114 14.87 -2.41 8.05
C ALA A 114 13.74 -3.45 8.22
N CYS A 115 12.51 -2.99 8.48
CA CYS A 115 11.34 -3.88 8.59
C CYS A 115 11.04 -4.58 7.26
N VAL A 116 11.03 -3.84 6.14
CA VAL A 116 10.82 -4.39 4.79
C VAL A 116 11.89 -5.43 4.46
N GLN A 117 13.18 -5.09 4.67
CA GLN A 117 14.29 -6.01 4.42
C GLN A 117 14.16 -7.29 5.23
N LYS A 118 13.80 -7.18 6.52
CA LYS A 118 13.57 -8.34 7.37
C LYS A 118 12.43 -9.22 6.86
N ILE A 119 11.27 -8.63 6.53
CA ILE A 119 10.11 -9.37 6.01
C ILE A 119 10.47 -10.09 4.72
N LEU A 120 11.11 -9.42 3.78
CA LEU A 120 11.51 -10.02 2.51
C LEU A 120 12.51 -11.15 2.70
N THR A 121 13.48 -11.00 3.63
CA THR A 121 14.42 -12.07 3.99
C THR A 121 13.69 -13.26 4.57
N ASP A 122 12.79 -13.05 5.53
CA ASP A 122 11.99 -14.11 6.15
C ASP A 122 11.12 -14.85 5.10
N LEU A 123 10.54 -14.14 4.15
CA LEU A 123 9.76 -14.74 3.06
C LEU A 123 10.64 -15.54 2.09
N LYS A 124 11.82 -15.03 1.77
CA LYS A 124 12.79 -15.74 0.93
C LYS A 124 13.24 -17.05 1.60
N ASP A 125 13.60 -16.99 2.88
CA ASP A 125 14.06 -18.17 3.65
C ASP A 125 12.95 -19.23 3.77
N LYS A 126 11.68 -18.81 3.75
CA LYS A 126 10.52 -19.70 3.70
C LYS A 126 10.16 -20.21 2.30
N GLY A 127 10.93 -19.87 1.27
CA GLY A 127 10.66 -20.26 -0.12
C GLY A 127 9.45 -19.56 -0.76
N GLN A 128 8.94 -18.49 -0.14
CA GLN A 128 7.83 -17.71 -0.65
C GLN A 128 8.23 -16.71 -1.75
N LEU A 129 9.54 -16.46 -1.90
CA LEU A 129 10.09 -15.63 -2.96
C LEU A 129 10.95 -16.46 -3.91
N TYR A 130 10.85 -16.15 -5.19
CA TYR A 130 11.69 -16.75 -6.24
C TYR A 130 12.03 -15.72 -7.31
N LYS A 131 13.09 -15.97 -8.05
CA LYS A 131 13.49 -15.15 -9.19
C LYS A 131 12.88 -15.69 -10.48
N LYS A 132 12.44 -14.79 -11.35
CA LYS A 132 11.94 -15.10 -12.68
C LYS A 132 12.32 -14.00 -13.65
N SER A 133 12.86 -14.40 -14.82
CA SER A 133 12.98 -13.50 -15.95
C SER A 133 11.62 -13.34 -16.61
N TYR A 134 11.28 -12.12 -16.91
CA TYR A 134 10.08 -11.77 -17.65
C TYR A 134 10.43 -10.82 -18.79
N LYS A 135 9.96 -11.16 -19.99
CA LYS A 135 10.04 -10.31 -21.15
C LYS A 135 8.62 -9.92 -21.55
N GLY A 136 8.36 -8.63 -21.67
CA GLY A 136 7.03 -8.15 -22.00
C GLY A 136 6.97 -6.65 -22.23
N PHE A 137 5.77 -6.16 -22.49
CA PHE A 137 5.50 -4.73 -22.64
C PHE A 137 5.31 -4.08 -21.29
N TYR A 138 5.95 -2.95 -21.07
CA TYR A 138 5.93 -2.22 -19.83
C TYR A 138 5.43 -0.80 -20.03
N SER A 139 4.39 -0.41 -19.29
CA SER A 139 3.92 0.97 -19.24
C SER A 139 4.79 1.78 -18.28
N VAL A 140 5.56 2.73 -18.81
CA VAL A 140 6.36 3.66 -17.99
C VAL A 140 5.45 4.52 -17.13
N ARG A 141 4.28 4.91 -17.66
CA ARG A 141 3.29 5.74 -16.96
C ARG A 141 2.66 5.04 -15.77
N GLN A 142 2.30 3.75 -15.91
CA GLN A 142 1.60 2.99 -14.87
C GLN A 142 2.56 2.18 -13.98
N GLU A 143 3.87 2.16 -14.33
CA GLU A 143 4.93 1.43 -13.64
C GLU A 143 4.67 -0.08 -13.52
N GLN A 144 4.02 -0.68 -14.55
CA GLN A 144 3.66 -2.10 -14.58
C GLN A 144 3.87 -2.74 -15.94
N PHE A 145 4.08 -4.06 -15.94
CA PHE A 145 4.01 -4.88 -17.15
C PHE A 145 2.56 -5.02 -17.60
N LEU A 146 2.38 -4.98 -18.92
CA LEU A 146 1.10 -5.13 -19.60
C LEU A 146 0.99 -6.54 -20.19
N THR A 147 -0.22 -7.06 -20.19
CA THR A 147 -0.58 -8.34 -20.81
C THR A 147 -1.47 -8.09 -22.04
N ASP A 148 -1.88 -9.15 -22.72
CA ASP A 148 -2.82 -9.00 -23.84
C ASP A 148 -4.22 -8.54 -23.41
N LYS A 149 -4.54 -8.61 -22.11
CA LYS A 149 -5.82 -8.10 -21.54
C LYS A 149 -5.95 -6.58 -21.63
N GLU A 150 -4.82 -5.87 -21.65
CA GLU A 150 -4.76 -4.41 -21.73
C GLU A 150 -4.76 -3.88 -23.18
N ARG A 151 -4.78 -4.76 -24.17
CA ARG A 151 -4.87 -4.37 -25.58
C ARG A 151 -6.32 -4.03 -25.98
N ASP A 152 -6.44 -3.06 -26.87
CA ASP A 152 -7.70 -2.76 -27.56
C ASP A 152 -8.07 -3.86 -28.60
N ALA A 153 -9.21 -3.68 -29.27
CA ALA A 153 -9.68 -4.61 -30.30
C ALA A 153 -8.75 -4.72 -31.51
N GLU A 154 -7.93 -3.68 -31.75
CA GLU A 154 -6.95 -3.60 -32.81
C GLU A 154 -5.56 -4.15 -32.40
N GLY A 155 -5.41 -4.59 -31.13
CA GLY A 155 -4.18 -5.18 -30.59
C GLY A 155 -3.17 -4.16 -30.08
N ASN A 156 -3.54 -2.88 -29.94
CA ASN A 156 -2.66 -1.81 -29.45
C ASN A 156 -2.88 -1.54 -27.97
N PHE A 157 -1.89 -0.90 -27.34
CA PHE A 157 -2.05 -0.32 -26.01
C PHE A 157 -2.55 1.11 -26.14
N GLY A 158 -3.68 1.41 -25.49
CA GLY A 158 -4.30 2.73 -25.55
C GLY A 158 -3.49 3.85 -24.88
N PRO A 159 -3.87 5.11 -25.09
CA PRO A 159 -3.14 6.29 -24.56
C PRO A 159 -3.13 6.36 -23.02
N GLU A 160 -4.02 5.65 -22.34
CA GLU A 160 -4.04 5.53 -20.86
C GLU A 160 -2.77 4.87 -20.32
N TRP A 161 -2.10 4.03 -21.12
CA TRP A 161 -0.85 3.34 -20.74
C TRP A 161 0.39 4.22 -20.95
N GLY A 162 0.27 5.34 -21.70
CA GLY A 162 1.37 6.24 -22.01
C GLY A 162 2.45 5.58 -22.85
N GLU A 163 3.72 5.86 -22.56
CA GLU A 163 4.84 5.22 -23.21
C GLU A 163 4.92 3.74 -22.82
N VAL A 164 4.91 2.86 -23.82
CA VAL A 164 5.05 1.41 -23.67
C VAL A 164 6.33 0.94 -24.34
N VAL A 165 7.18 0.27 -23.57
CA VAL A 165 8.48 -0.25 -24.01
C VAL A 165 8.55 -1.75 -23.81
N GLU A 166 9.30 -2.46 -24.68
CA GLU A 166 9.60 -3.88 -24.46
C GLU A 166 10.79 -3.99 -23.51
N LEU A 167 10.60 -4.72 -22.39
CA LEU A 167 11.62 -4.95 -21.38
C LEU A 167 11.81 -6.44 -21.12
N GLU A 168 13.07 -6.82 -20.84
CA GLU A 168 13.41 -8.14 -20.30
C GLU A 168 14.18 -7.93 -19.00
N GLU A 169 13.63 -8.43 -17.90
CA GLU A 169 14.17 -8.24 -16.56
C GLU A 169 14.06 -9.50 -15.71
N GLU A 170 15.09 -9.77 -14.89
CA GLU A 170 14.99 -10.74 -13.81
C GLU A 170 14.58 -10.03 -12.53
N ASN A 171 13.43 -10.44 -11.96
CA ASN A 171 12.87 -9.86 -10.76
C ASN A 171 12.50 -10.94 -9.73
N TRP A 172 12.36 -10.50 -8.46
CA TRP A 172 11.78 -11.32 -7.40
C TRP A 172 10.26 -11.32 -7.51
N TYR A 173 9.68 -12.51 -7.33
CA TYR A 173 8.25 -12.74 -7.31
C TYR A 173 7.84 -13.37 -5.97
N PHE A 174 6.72 -12.89 -5.44
CA PHE A 174 6.05 -13.51 -4.29
C PHE A 174 5.00 -14.50 -4.80
N ARG A 175 4.95 -15.70 -4.18
CA ARG A 175 4.01 -16.77 -4.52
C ARG A 175 2.58 -16.43 -4.07
N LEU A 176 2.02 -15.38 -4.63
CA LEU A 176 0.68 -14.88 -4.26
C LEU A 176 -0.39 -15.91 -4.60
N THR A 177 -0.23 -16.65 -5.68
CA THR A 177 -1.19 -17.66 -6.14
C THR A 177 -1.39 -18.80 -5.13
N ASP A 178 -0.37 -19.14 -4.35
CA ASP A 178 -0.45 -20.15 -3.28
C ASP A 178 -1.42 -19.75 -2.15
N HIS A 179 -1.78 -18.47 -2.05
CA HIS A 179 -2.61 -17.91 -0.98
C HIS A 179 -4.05 -17.59 -1.40
N VAL A 180 -4.40 -17.70 -2.67
CA VAL A 180 -5.71 -17.31 -3.23
C VAL A 180 -6.86 -18.01 -2.51
N GLU A 181 -6.79 -19.34 -2.39
CA GLU A 181 -7.86 -20.13 -1.77
C GLU A 181 -8.03 -19.77 -0.27
N TRP A 182 -6.92 -19.60 0.45
CA TRP A 182 -6.97 -19.18 1.84
C TRP A 182 -7.58 -17.78 2.00
N MET A 183 -7.21 -16.82 1.14
CA MET A 183 -7.77 -15.46 1.19
C MET A 183 -9.26 -15.44 0.90
N LYS A 184 -9.72 -16.19 -0.13
CA LYS A 184 -11.15 -16.31 -0.45
C LYS A 184 -11.93 -16.87 0.74
N GLN A 185 -11.50 -17.98 1.31
CA GLN A 185 -12.14 -18.58 2.48
C GLN A 185 -12.14 -17.66 3.70
N PHE A 186 -11.06 -16.93 3.93
CA PHE A 186 -10.96 -15.96 5.02
C PHE A 186 -11.99 -14.84 4.86
N VAL A 187 -12.07 -14.22 3.68
CA VAL A 187 -13.02 -13.16 3.38
C VAL A 187 -14.47 -13.68 3.47
N GLU A 188 -14.75 -14.87 2.94
CA GLU A 188 -16.08 -15.47 2.99
C GLU A 188 -16.58 -15.74 4.42
N LYS A 189 -15.70 -16.26 5.28
CA LYS A 189 -16.03 -16.60 6.68
C LYS A 189 -16.07 -15.39 7.61
N SER A 190 -15.43 -14.29 7.23
CA SER A 190 -15.36 -13.08 8.05
C SER A 190 -16.53 -12.14 7.73
N SER A 191 -17.38 -11.86 8.72
CA SER A 191 -18.59 -11.04 8.54
C SER A 191 -18.29 -9.55 8.47
N ASP A 192 -17.21 -9.10 9.11
CA ASP A 192 -16.87 -7.71 9.40
C ASP A 192 -15.47 -7.30 8.86
N PHE A 193 -14.80 -8.19 8.12
CA PHE A 193 -13.50 -7.88 7.51
C PHE A 193 -13.62 -6.91 6.34
N VAL A 194 -14.70 -7.02 5.54
CA VAL A 194 -14.97 -6.11 4.42
C VAL A 194 -16.24 -5.32 4.72
N LEU A 195 -16.09 -4.00 4.86
CA LEU A 195 -17.19 -3.10 5.13
C LEU A 195 -17.19 -1.93 4.12
N PRO A 196 -18.36 -1.47 3.69
CA PRO A 196 -19.69 -2.08 3.88
C PRO A 196 -19.81 -3.42 3.16
N SER A 197 -20.70 -4.30 3.64
CA SER A 197 -20.79 -5.69 3.20
C SER A 197 -21.05 -5.88 1.68
N PHE A 198 -21.66 -4.93 1.00
CA PHE A 198 -21.89 -4.97 -0.44
C PHE A 198 -20.58 -4.94 -1.26
N ARG A 199 -19.44 -4.51 -0.68
CA ARG A 199 -18.11 -4.55 -1.31
C ARG A 199 -17.47 -5.94 -1.27
N LYS A 200 -18.04 -6.88 -0.51
CA LYS A 200 -17.45 -8.22 -0.35
C LYS A 200 -17.30 -8.98 -1.67
N THR A 201 -18.30 -8.90 -2.54
CA THR A 201 -18.25 -9.54 -3.87
C THR A 201 -17.14 -8.95 -4.74
N GLU A 202 -16.95 -7.64 -4.71
CA GLU A 202 -15.86 -6.96 -5.42
C GLU A 202 -14.49 -7.44 -4.93
N VAL A 203 -14.30 -7.54 -3.62
CA VAL A 203 -13.06 -8.05 -3.02
C VAL A 203 -12.80 -9.50 -3.42
N LEU A 204 -13.82 -10.38 -3.36
CA LEU A 204 -13.68 -11.78 -3.76
C LEU A 204 -13.30 -11.95 -5.23
N ASN A 205 -13.88 -11.12 -6.11
CA ASN A 205 -13.51 -11.12 -7.52
C ASN A 205 -12.08 -10.60 -7.75
N ALA A 206 -11.62 -9.62 -6.95
CA ALA A 206 -10.28 -9.10 -7.03
C ALA A 206 -9.19 -10.06 -6.51
N ILE A 207 -9.55 -11.03 -5.68
CA ILE A 207 -8.61 -12.05 -5.14
C ILE A 207 -8.33 -13.17 -6.19
N ASP A 208 -8.99 -13.18 -7.33
CA ASP A 208 -8.80 -14.22 -8.34
C ASP A 208 -7.53 -13.99 -9.17
N PHE A 209 -6.37 -14.08 -8.50
CA PHE A 209 -5.07 -13.88 -9.14
C PHE A 209 -4.69 -15.10 -9.96
N ASP A 210 -4.30 -14.87 -11.22
CA ASP A 210 -3.78 -15.87 -12.15
C ASP A 210 -2.24 -15.88 -12.23
N SER A 211 -1.59 -14.98 -11.51
CA SER A 211 -0.12 -14.80 -11.52
C SER A 211 0.44 -14.34 -10.19
N ASP A 212 1.69 -14.71 -9.95
CA ASP A 212 2.45 -14.28 -8.79
C ASP A 212 2.85 -12.80 -8.87
N LEU A 213 3.03 -12.17 -7.71
CA LEU A 213 3.29 -10.74 -7.62
C LEU A 213 4.78 -10.43 -7.81
N CYS A 214 5.10 -9.62 -8.83
CA CYS A 214 6.44 -9.06 -9.00
C CYS A 214 6.71 -7.96 -7.96
N ILE A 215 7.68 -8.18 -7.07
CA ILE A 215 7.95 -7.31 -5.91
C ILE A 215 9.25 -6.51 -6.02
N SER A 216 10.04 -6.69 -7.07
CA SER A 216 11.30 -5.96 -7.22
C SER A 216 11.43 -5.28 -8.58
N ARG A 217 12.43 -4.43 -8.69
CA ARG A 217 12.91 -3.82 -9.93
C ARG A 217 14.43 -3.85 -9.96
N PRO A 218 15.06 -4.04 -11.12
CA PRO A 218 16.51 -3.95 -11.23
C PRO A 218 17.00 -2.56 -10.81
N LYS A 219 18.12 -2.50 -10.08
CA LYS A 219 18.72 -1.23 -9.64
C LYS A 219 19.12 -0.32 -10.82
N SER A 220 19.43 -0.90 -11.98
CA SER A 220 19.71 -0.16 -13.21
C SER A 220 18.53 0.68 -13.70
N ARG A 221 17.29 0.24 -13.43
CA ARG A 221 16.06 0.95 -13.79
C ARG A 221 15.54 1.83 -12.66
N LEU A 222 15.62 1.37 -11.42
CA LEU A 222 15.15 2.07 -10.24
C LEU A 222 16.21 2.03 -9.16
N SER A 223 16.98 3.12 -9.05
CA SER A 223 17.98 3.28 -7.99
C SER A 223 17.39 3.84 -6.69
N TRP A 224 16.18 4.39 -6.75
CA TRP A 224 15.45 4.96 -5.62
C TRP A 224 14.46 3.95 -5.04
N GLY A 225 14.96 3.02 -4.23
CA GLY A 225 14.20 1.93 -3.63
C GLY A 225 14.86 1.41 -2.35
N ILE A 226 14.32 0.32 -1.82
CA ILE A 226 14.89 -0.42 -0.70
C ILE A 226 15.69 -1.58 -1.29
N GLU A 227 16.99 -1.63 -1.00
CA GLU A 227 17.86 -2.73 -1.47
C GLU A 227 17.51 -4.04 -0.77
N PHE A 228 17.41 -5.11 -1.57
CA PHE A 228 17.10 -6.45 -1.11
C PHE A 228 17.86 -7.52 -1.91
#